data_d30d1f12f350c0e4a4ef4d5958d1f90d
#
_entry.id   d30d1f12f350c0e4a4ef4d5958d1f90d
#
_cell.length_a   1.000
_cell.length_b   1.000
_cell.length_c   1.000
_cell.angle_alpha   90.00
_cell.angle_beta   90.00
_cell.angle_gamma   90.00
#
_symmetry.space_group_name_H-M   'P 1'
#
loop_
_entity.id
_entity.type
_entity.pdbx_description
1 polymer ?
#
loop_
_entity_poly.entity_id
_entity_poly.type
_entity_poly.pdbx_seq_one_letter_code
_entity_poly.pdbx_strand_id
1 'polypeptide(L)'
;MNKGQQIKGSLILMLTALVWGSGFVAQSAGMELIEAITFYGLRMLLGSLVLLPLALRAEKATNTQAAKGNRKMLLVSAVICGCVLCAASTIQTWGLAYTTAGNSGFITAMYMIFVPIIGIATGKKISLKTFVCAAIALFGMYLLCLYGSDIEINFGDALTLICALLFSVHILLIDRFIPEVNAVQFSCLQFFVCGVINIIFMFILENPSFEVIKSCAVPIIYSGLFACGIGYTLQPIGQKYAEPTTASIIMSLESVFALIFGILILHEPISLHELLGCIIMFAAIILIQLPDKKVKSNE
;
A
#
# COMPACT_ATOMS: atom_id res chain seq x y z
N MET A 1 -15.73 7.93 15.68
CA MET A 1 -15.51 6.46 15.71
C MET A 1 -15.34 6.00 17.15
N ASN A 2 -15.90 4.84 17.54
CA ASN A 2 -15.64 4.27 18.84
C ASN A 2 -14.31 3.49 18.86
N LYS A 3 -13.75 3.28 20.08
CA LYS A 3 -12.44 2.62 20.27
C LYS A 3 -12.39 1.21 19.63
N GLY A 4 -13.49 0.45 19.69
CA GLY A 4 -13.57 -0.89 19.08
C GLY A 4 -13.46 -0.87 17.56
N GLN A 5 -14.05 0.13 16.90
CA GLN A 5 -13.94 0.32 15.45
C GLN A 5 -12.51 0.69 15.04
N GLN A 6 -11.82 1.54 15.79
CA GLN A 6 -10.42 1.91 15.54
C GLN A 6 -9.51 0.69 15.65
N ILE A 7 -9.65 -0.13 16.71
CA ILE A 7 -8.89 -1.37 16.86
C ILE A 7 -9.16 -2.32 15.69
N LYS A 8 -10.42 -2.48 15.29
CA LYS A 8 -10.78 -3.31 14.13
C LYS A 8 -10.08 -2.82 12.86
N GLY A 9 -10.11 -1.51 12.59
CA GLY A 9 -9.43 -0.92 11.44
C GLY A 9 -7.91 -1.18 11.48
N SER A 10 -7.29 -0.96 12.64
CA SER A 10 -5.85 -1.19 12.84
C SER A 10 -5.46 -2.65 12.62
N LEU A 11 -6.24 -3.61 13.11
CA LEU A 11 -5.99 -5.04 12.89
C LEU A 11 -6.11 -5.43 11.42
N ILE A 12 -7.11 -4.89 10.70
CA ILE A 12 -7.27 -5.11 9.26
C ILE A 12 -6.08 -4.54 8.48
N LEU A 13 -5.63 -3.33 8.82
CA LEU A 13 -4.48 -2.71 8.17
C LEU A 13 -3.15 -3.42 8.49
N MET A 14 -3.01 -3.97 9.70
CA MET A 14 -1.86 -4.82 10.04
C MET A 14 -1.87 -6.12 9.24
N LEU A 15 -3.04 -6.72 9.03
CA LEU A 15 -3.17 -7.88 8.15
C LEU A 15 -2.85 -7.51 6.68
N THR A 16 -3.25 -6.31 6.24
CA THR A 16 -2.85 -5.76 4.93
C THR A 16 -1.32 -5.71 4.81
N ALA A 17 -0.65 -5.12 5.80
CA ALA A 17 0.81 -5.00 5.82
C ALA A 17 1.50 -6.37 5.82
N LEU A 18 0.98 -7.34 6.59
CA LEU A 18 1.49 -8.71 6.60
C LEU A 18 1.37 -9.39 5.23
N VAL A 19 0.22 -9.26 4.58
CA VAL A 19 -0.01 -9.84 3.24
C VAL A 19 0.88 -9.16 2.20
N TRP A 20 1.06 -7.84 2.27
CA TRP A 20 1.97 -7.14 1.36
C TRP A 20 3.42 -7.52 1.62
N GLY A 21 3.85 -7.63 2.88
CA GLY A 21 5.20 -8.08 3.21
C GLY A 21 5.52 -9.44 2.62
N SER A 22 4.60 -10.41 2.72
CA SER A 22 4.77 -11.71 2.03
C SER A 22 4.78 -11.58 0.50
N GLY A 23 4.02 -10.62 -0.03
CA GLY A 23 3.95 -10.29 -1.46
C GLY A 23 5.27 -9.76 -2.02
N PHE A 24 6.09 -9.08 -1.20
CA PHE A 24 7.40 -8.58 -1.63
C PHE A 24 8.34 -9.70 -2.06
N VAL A 25 8.37 -10.83 -1.36
CA VAL A 25 9.17 -12.00 -1.74
C VAL A 25 8.76 -12.53 -3.12
N ALA A 26 7.44 -12.66 -3.35
CA ALA A 26 6.94 -13.10 -4.66
C ALA A 26 7.17 -12.06 -5.75
N GLN A 27 7.09 -10.77 -5.43
CA GLN A 27 7.38 -9.70 -6.36
C GLN A 27 8.87 -9.68 -6.75
N SER A 28 9.78 -9.80 -5.79
CA SER A 28 11.22 -9.87 -6.04
C SER A 28 11.55 -11.03 -6.97
N ALA A 29 11.08 -12.23 -6.65
CA ALA A 29 11.27 -13.41 -7.50
C ALA A 29 10.62 -13.25 -8.89
N GLY A 30 9.50 -12.55 -8.99
CA GLY A 30 8.84 -12.28 -10.27
C GLY A 30 9.61 -11.31 -11.15
N MET A 31 10.18 -10.26 -10.56
CA MET A 31 10.93 -9.23 -11.28
C MET A 31 12.30 -9.69 -11.79
N GLU A 32 12.82 -10.82 -11.30
CA GLU A 32 13.99 -11.48 -11.89
C GLU A 32 13.67 -12.18 -13.22
N LEU A 33 12.39 -12.50 -13.44
CA LEU A 33 11.94 -13.29 -14.60
C LEU A 33 11.26 -12.44 -15.69
N ILE A 34 10.60 -11.33 -15.30
CA ILE A 34 9.76 -10.54 -16.19
C ILE A 34 9.85 -9.05 -15.83
N GLU A 35 9.66 -8.20 -16.81
CA GLU A 35 9.68 -6.75 -16.62
C GLU A 35 8.46 -6.28 -15.79
N ALA A 36 8.64 -5.15 -15.14
CA ALA A 36 7.79 -4.74 -14.05
C ALA A 36 6.38 -4.31 -14.48
N ILE A 37 6.23 -3.62 -15.62
CA ILE A 37 4.91 -3.20 -16.13
C ILE A 37 4.06 -4.43 -16.42
N THR A 38 4.68 -5.44 -17.05
CA THR A 38 4.03 -6.74 -17.31
C THR A 38 3.61 -7.42 -16.02
N PHE A 39 4.52 -7.53 -15.05
CA PHE A 39 4.21 -8.14 -13.75
C PHE A 39 3.06 -7.44 -13.05
N TYR A 40 3.11 -6.08 -12.97
CA TYR A 40 2.05 -5.29 -12.34
C TYR A 40 0.73 -5.38 -13.08
N GLY A 41 0.73 -5.30 -14.41
CA GLY A 41 -0.48 -5.41 -15.24
C GLY A 41 -1.20 -6.73 -15.02
N LEU A 42 -0.47 -7.84 -15.11
CA LEU A 42 -1.03 -9.19 -14.99
C LEU A 42 -1.56 -9.46 -13.57
N ARG A 43 -0.80 -9.11 -12.50
CA ARG A 43 -1.26 -9.32 -11.13
C ARG A 43 -2.48 -8.47 -10.77
N MET A 44 -2.59 -7.22 -11.29
CA MET A 44 -3.74 -6.36 -11.06
C MET A 44 -4.99 -6.87 -11.78
N LEU A 45 -4.88 -7.31 -13.03
CA LEU A 45 -6.00 -7.94 -13.73
C LEU A 45 -6.44 -9.23 -13.05
N LEU A 46 -5.50 -10.05 -12.59
CA LEU A 46 -5.83 -11.26 -11.85
C LEU A 46 -6.53 -10.93 -10.53
N GLY A 47 -6.05 -9.95 -9.78
CA GLY A 47 -6.71 -9.47 -8.57
C GLY A 47 -8.14 -8.98 -8.82
N SER A 48 -8.34 -8.20 -9.90
CA SER A 48 -9.67 -7.78 -10.33
C SER A 48 -10.58 -8.97 -10.66
N LEU A 49 -10.08 -9.94 -11.43
CA LEU A 49 -10.82 -11.13 -11.83
C LEU A 49 -11.26 -11.99 -10.63
N VAL A 50 -10.36 -12.16 -9.66
CA VAL A 50 -10.64 -12.90 -8.41
C VAL A 50 -11.71 -12.20 -7.57
N LEU A 51 -11.71 -10.88 -7.53
CA LEU A 51 -12.71 -10.10 -6.79
C LEU A 51 -14.06 -9.98 -7.52
N LEU A 52 -14.10 -10.21 -8.82
CA LEU A 52 -15.29 -10.02 -9.64
C LEU A 52 -16.52 -10.76 -9.11
N PRO A 53 -16.48 -12.06 -8.74
CA PRO A 53 -17.63 -12.77 -8.21
C PRO A 53 -18.16 -12.15 -6.91
N LEU A 54 -17.27 -11.65 -6.03
CA LEU A 54 -17.64 -10.99 -4.79
C LEU A 54 -18.24 -9.60 -5.04
N ALA A 55 -17.67 -8.86 -5.99
CA ALA A 55 -18.17 -7.54 -6.41
C ALA A 55 -19.58 -7.63 -7.00
N LEU A 56 -19.84 -8.63 -7.85
CA LEU A 56 -21.15 -8.87 -8.43
C LEU A 56 -22.18 -9.32 -7.37
N ARG A 57 -21.78 -10.12 -6.38
CA ARG A 57 -22.67 -10.46 -5.25
C ARG A 57 -23.01 -9.24 -4.40
N ALA A 58 -22.04 -8.37 -4.13
CA ALA A 58 -22.26 -7.13 -3.40
C ALA A 58 -23.20 -6.19 -4.16
N GLU A 59 -23.16 -6.13 -5.49
CA GLU A 59 -24.07 -5.36 -6.31
C GLU A 59 -25.52 -5.85 -6.19
N LYS A 60 -25.74 -7.16 -6.25
CA LYS A 60 -27.08 -7.76 -6.12
C LYS A 60 -27.70 -7.51 -4.74
N ALA A 61 -26.90 -7.49 -3.67
CA ALA A 61 -27.36 -7.25 -2.30
C ALA A 61 -27.82 -5.78 -2.07
N THR A 62 -27.37 -4.84 -2.90
CA THR A 62 -27.59 -3.39 -2.72
C THR A 62 -28.68 -2.83 -3.66
N ASN A 63 -29.63 -3.62 -4.11
CA ASN A 63 -30.60 -3.30 -5.19
C ASN A 63 -31.68 -2.26 -4.78
N THR A 64 -31.31 -1.15 -4.14
CA THR A 64 -32.16 -0.03 -3.78
C THR A 64 -31.84 1.20 -4.63
N GLN A 65 -32.79 2.13 -4.76
CA GLN A 65 -32.63 3.35 -5.57
C GLN A 65 -31.47 4.25 -5.13
N ALA A 66 -31.07 4.18 -3.86
CA ALA A 66 -29.83 4.78 -3.32
C ALA A 66 -28.56 4.20 -3.97
N ALA A 67 -28.59 2.94 -4.43
CA ALA A 67 -27.46 2.28 -5.10
C ALA A 67 -27.14 2.89 -6.47
N LYS A 68 -28.11 3.47 -7.19
CA LYS A 68 -27.87 4.09 -8.51
C LYS A 68 -27.07 5.38 -8.41
N GLY A 69 -27.28 6.21 -7.38
CA GLY A 69 -26.48 7.41 -7.13
C GLY A 69 -25.02 7.06 -6.79
N ASN A 70 -24.82 5.98 -6.05
CA ASN A 70 -23.52 5.48 -5.64
C ASN A 70 -22.69 4.85 -6.79
N ARG A 71 -23.33 4.41 -7.89
CA ARG A 71 -22.61 3.77 -9.02
C ARG A 71 -21.70 4.76 -9.76
N LYS A 72 -22.15 6.00 -9.98
CA LYS A 72 -21.29 7.04 -10.57
C LYS A 72 -20.09 7.33 -9.69
N MET A 73 -20.31 7.48 -8.38
CA MET A 73 -19.24 7.70 -7.41
C MET A 73 -18.25 6.52 -7.40
N LEU A 74 -18.75 5.28 -7.42
CA LEU A 74 -17.93 4.08 -7.48
C LEU A 74 -17.05 4.05 -8.73
N LEU A 75 -17.59 4.34 -9.90
CA LEU A 75 -16.83 4.38 -11.15
C LEU A 75 -15.79 5.49 -11.14
N VAL A 76 -16.17 6.71 -10.77
CA VAL A 76 -15.26 7.86 -10.72
C VAL A 76 -14.12 7.62 -9.73
N SER A 77 -14.44 7.16 -8.52
CA SER A 77 -13.42 6.88 -7.50
C SER A 77 -12.48 5.77 -7.91
N ALA A 78 -12.99 4.68 -8.51
CA ALA A 78 -12.18 3.56 -8.96
C ALA A 78 -11.27 3.95 -10.14
N VAL A 79 -11.73 4.79 -11.07
CA VAL A 79 -10.90 5.30 -12.17
C VAL A 79 -9.80 6.21 -11.62
N ILE A 80 -10.13 7.19 -10.78
CA ILE A 80 -9.14 8.11 -10.21
C ILE A 80 -8.10 7.33 -9.39
N CYS A 81 -8.52 6.49 -8.46
CA CYS A 81 -7.60 5.72 -7.63
C CYS A 81 -6.82 4.68 -8.44
N GLY A 82 -7.42 4.07 -9.46
CA GLY A 82 -6.74 3.14 -10.35
C GLY A 82 -5.65 3.80 -11.19
N CYS A 83 -5.89 5.02 -11.70
CA CYS A 83 -4.88 5.81 -12.40
C CYS A 83 -3.73 6.23 -11.45
N VAL A 84 -4.04 6.71 -10.25
CA VAL A 84 -3.02 7.09 -9.27
C VAL A 84 -2.20 5.89 -8.83
N LEU A 85 -2.84 4.75 -8.57
CA LEU A 85 -2.17 3.50 -8.22
C LEU A 85 -1.24 3.03 -9.37
N CYS A 86 -1.72 3.10 -10.61
CA CYS A 86 -0.91 2.76 -11.78
C CYS A 86 0.32 3.65 -11.89
N ALA A 87 0.15 4.97 -11.81
CA ALA A 87 1.26 5.93 -11.87
C ALA A 87 2.27 5.73 -10.73
N ALA A 88 1.80 5.56 -9.49
CA ALA A 88 2.65 5.32 -8.34
C ALA A 88 3.50 4.07 -8.51
N SER A 89 2.87 2.94 -8.88
CA SER A 89 3.54 1.66 -9.05
C SER A 89 4.54 1.67 -10.21
N THR A 90 4.18 2.26 -11.33
CA THR A 90 5.06 2.34 -12.52
C THR A 90 6.29 3.21 -12.22
N ILE A 91 6.10 4.38 -11.59
CA ILE A 91 7.20 5.27 -11.21
C ILE A 91 8.11 4.60 -10.17
N GLN A 92 7.54 3.88 -9.19
CA GLN A 92 8.33 3.11 -8.21
C GLN A 92 9.24 2.10 -8.90
N THR A 93 8.69 1.39 -9.86
CA THR A 93 9.42 0.36 -10.59
C THR A 93 10.56 0.94 -11.42
N TRP A 94 10.30 2.05 -12.14
CA TRP A 94 11.38 2.75 -12.84
C TRP A 94 12.42 3.30 -11.87
N GLY A 95 12.02 3.79 -10.69
CA GLY A 95 12.95 4.20 -9.64
C GLY A 95 13.88 3.08 -9.22
N LEU A 96 13.35 1.86 -9.03
CA LEU A 96 14.13 0.68 -8.64
C LEU A 96 15.25 0.31 -9.62
N ALA A 97 15.13 0.67 -10.91
CA ALA A 97 16.18 0.45 -11.88
C ALA A 97 17.45 1.31 -11.62
N TYR A 98 17.35 2.35 -10.80
CA TYR A 98 18.42 3.31 -10.53
C TYR A 98 18.78 3.41 -9.04
N THR A 99 18.06 2.74 -8.14
CA THR A 99 18.32 2.76 -6.70
C THR A 99 18.24 1.35 -6.12
N THR A 100 18.61 1.20 -4.84
CA THR A 100 18.52 -0.09 -4.15
C THR A 100 17.10 -0.35 -3.63
N ALA A 101 16.77 -1.62 -3.40
CA ALA A 101 15.48 -1.99 -2.80
C ALA A 101 15.31 -1.38 -1.39
N GLY A 102 16.39 -1.28 -0.60
CA GLY A 102 16.39 -0.64 0.71
C GLY A 102 16.06 0.85 0.63
N ASN A 103 16.76 1.61 -0.24
CA ASN A 103 16.48 3.02 -0.46
C ASN A 103 15.05 3.23 -0.93
N SER A 104 14.62 2.46 -1.94
CA SER A 104 13.26 2.56 -2.47
C SER A 104 12.20 2.25 -1.41
N GLY A 105 12.40 1.22 -0.60
CA GLY A 105 11.50 0.88 0.52
C GLY A 105 11.39 2.00 1.54
N PHE A 106 12.54 2.57 1.97
CA PHE A 106 12.59 3.69 2.90
C PHE A 106 11.90 4.94 2.34
N ILE A 107 12.25 5.35 1.11
CA ILE A 107 11.70 6.56 0.50
C ILE A 107 10.21 6.39 0.23
N THR A 108 9.76 5.22 -0.23
CA THR A 108 8.32 4.94 -0.40
C THR A 108 7.59 5.10 0.93
N ALA A 109 8.13 4.58 2.03
CA ALA A 109 7.52 4.67 3.35
C ALA A 109 7.40 6.12 3.88
N MET A 110 8.04 7.10 3.24
CA MET A 110 7.81 8.53 3.54
C MET A 110 6.35 8.96 3.31
N TYR A 111 5.53 8.13 2.66
CA TYR A 111 4.09 8.39 2.60
C TYR A 111 3.47 8.56 4.01
N MET A 112 4.04 7.94 5.06
CA MET A 112 3.59 8.12 6.43
C MET A 112 3.80 9.55 6.97
N ILE A 113 4.71 10.33 6.36
CA ILE A 113 4.94 11.74 6.64
C ILE A 113 4.13 12.63 5.68
N PHE A 114 4.06 12.26 4.39
CA PHE A 114 3.33 13.06 3.40
C PHE A 114 1.81 13.03 3.61
N VAL A 115 1.23 11.91 4.03
CA VAL A 115 -0.21 11.80 4.33
C VAL A 115 -0.67 12.85 5.35
N PRO A 116 -0.07 13.00 6.53
CA PRO A 116 -0.46 14.06 7.46
C PRO A 116 -0.17 15.47 6.95
N ILE A 117 0.93 15.70 6.22
CA ILE A 117 1.25 17.02 5.65
C ILE A 117 0.17 17.46 4.64
N ILE A 118 -0.18 16.58 3.68
CA ILE A 118 -1.25 16.83 2.72
C ILE A 118 -2.61 16.96 3.44
N GLY A 119 -2.83 16.14 4.48
CA GLY A 119 -4.01 16.22 5.33
C GLY A 119 -4.20 17.60 5.95
N ILE A 120 -3.13 18.21 6.49
CA ILE A 120 -3.17 19.58 7.01
C ILE A 120 -3.46 20.59 5.90
N ALA A 121 -2.81 20.47 4.75
CA ALA A 121 -3.05 21.35 3.60
C ALA A 121 -4.50 21.30 3.11
N THR A 122 -5.19 20.16 3.33
CA THR A 122 -6.62 19.98 3.03
C THR A 122 -7.55 20.28 4.21
N GLY A 123 -7.04 20.92 5.28
CA GLY A 123 -7.81 21.40 6.43
C GLY A 123 -8.05 20.37 7.55
N LYS A 124 -7.40 19.20 7.50
CA LYS A 124 -7.49 18.22 8.61
C LYS A 124 -6.61 18.66 9.78
N LYS A 125 -7.12 18.50 10.99
CA LYS A 125 -6.34 18.72 12.22
C LYS A 125 -5.61 17.43 12.58
N ILE A 126 -4.28 17.45 12.56
CA ILE A 126 -3.44 16.31 12.91
C ILE A 126 -2.81 16.56 14.27
N SER A 127 -2.83 15.57 15.17
CA SER A 127 -2.27 15.71 16.51
C SER A 127 -0.73 15.68 16.48
N LEU A 128 -0.09 16.39 17.42
CA LEU A 128 1.38 16.34 17.58
C LEU A 128 1.86 14.90 17.83
N LYS A 129 1.10 14.13 18.60
CA LYS A 129 1.38 12.71 18.84
C LYS A 129 1.52 11.92 17.54
N THR A 130 0.63 12.18 16.57
CA THR A 130 0.67 11.51 15.26
C THR A 130 1.97 11.79 14.52
N PHE A 131 2.45 13.04 14.53
CA PHE A 131 3.74 13.40 13.94
C PHE A 131 4.92 12.74 14.67
N VAL A 132 4.88 12.71 16.00
CA VAL A 132 5.92 12.04 16.81
C VAL A 132 5.95 10.55 16.50
N CYS A 133 4.80 9.88 16.42
CA CYS A 133 4.74 8.46 16.06
C CYS A 133 5.23 8.21 14.63
N ALA A 134 4.89 9.08 13.67
CA ALA A 134 5.39 8.98 12.30
C ALA A 134 6.91 9.15 12.23
N ALA A 135 7.48 10.09 12.98
CA ALA A 135 8.93 10.29 13.06
C ALA A 135 9.65 9.09 13.70
N ILE A 136 9.07 8.50 14.76
CA ILE A 136 9.59 7.28 15.40
C ILE A 136 9.55 6.11 14.41
N ALA A 137 8.43 5.93 13.69
CA ALA A 137 8.29 4.89 12.68
C ALA A 137 9.30 5.07 11.53
N LEU A 138 9.50 6.30 11.06
CA LEU A 138 10.48 6.62 10.03
C LEU A 138 11.92 6.35 10.48
N PHE A 139 12.24 6.64 11.75
CA PHE A 139 13.55 6.29 12.32
C PHE A 139 13.75 4.77 12.40
N GLY A 140 12.72 4.02 12.81
CA GLY A 140 12.75 2.56 12.76
C GLY A 140 12.96 2.02 11.35
N MET A 141 12.30 2.63 10.35
CA MET A 141 12.47 2.29 8.94
C MET A 141 13.90 2.62 8.43
N TYR A 142 14.48 3.73 8.89
CA TYR A 142 15.88 4.05 8.58
C TYR A 142 16.84 2.97 9.07
N LEU A 143 16.67 2.49 10.30
CA LEU A 143 17.49 1.40 10.84
C LEU A 143 17.26 0.08 10.08
N LEU A 144 16.03 -0.16 9.60
CA LEU A 144 15.67 -1.36 8.87
C LEU A 144 16.27 -1.39 7.47
N CYS A 145 16.23 -0.27 6.75
CA CYS A 145 16.50 -0.24 5.32
C CYS A 145 17.84 0.40 4.93
N LEU A 146 18.34 1.34 5.72
CA LEU A 146 19.46 2.22 5.30
C LEU A 146 20.66 2.19 6.22
N TYR A 147 20.53 1.75 7.47
CA TYR A 147 21.65 1.79 8.41
C TYR A 147 22.78 0.85 7.97
N GLY A 148 23.98 1.41 7.84
CA GLY A 148 25.17 0.66 7.40
C GLY A 148 25.32 0.54 5.88
N SER A 149 24.44 1.13 5.08
CA SER A 149 24.58 1.28 3.64
C SER A 149 25.15 2.65 3.26
N ASP A 150 25.90 2.69 2.16
CA ASP A 150 26.31 3.96 1.57
C ASP A 150 25.09 4.66 0.94
N ILE A 151 24.77 5.85 1.46
CA ILE A 151 23.62 6.62 0.97
C ILE A 151 24.12 7.59 -0.10
N GLU A 152 24.01 7.19 -1.36
CA GLU A 152 24.17 8.08 -2.50
C GLU A 152 22.83 8.41 -3.11
N ILE A 153 22.47 9.71 -3.07
CA ILE A 153 21.20 10.19 -3.66
C ILE A 153 21.32 10.13 -5.18
N ASN A 154 20.41 9.41 -5.81
CA ASN A 154 20.40 9.19 -7.24
C ASN A 154 19.04 9.52 -7.89
N PHE A 155 18.96 9.42 -9.22
CA PHE A 155 17.72 9.69 -9.97
C PHE A 155 16.56 8.75 -9.57
N GLY A 156 16.87 7.50 -9.21
CA GLY A 156 15.87 6.53 -8.74
C GLY A 156 15.24 6.94 -7.42
N ASP A 157 16.00 7.57 -6.52
CA ASP A 157 15.49 8.08 -5.25
C ASP A 157 14.49 9.22 -5.47
N ALA A 158 14.77 10.11 -6.45
CA ALA A 158 13.82 11.17 -6.83
C ALA A 158 12.51 10.60 -7.40
N LEU A 159 12.58 9.60 -8.27
CA LEU A 159 11.40 8.90 -8.78
C LEU A 159 10.61 8.22 -7.64
N THR A 160 11.30 7.56 -6.73
CA THR A 160 10.68 6.90 -5.57
C THR A 160 10.03 7.91 -4.62
N LEU A 161 10.59 9.12 -4.49
CA LEU A 161 9.96 10.19 -3.71
C LEU A 161 8.64 10.66 -4.35
N ILE A 162 8.60 10.77 -5.68
CA ILE A 162 7.36 11.07 -6.42
C ILE A 162 6.35 9.94 -6.21
N CYS A 163 6.79 8.69 -6.26
CA CYS A 163 5.94 7.53 -5.94
C CYS A 163 5.35 7.64 -4.52
N ALA A 164 6.15 7.97 -3.51
CA ALA A 164 5.67 8.14 -2.13
C ALA A 164 4.59 9.23 -2.01
N LEU A 165 4.74 10.34 -2.75
CA LEU A 165 3.70 11.38 -2.85
C LEU A 165 2.43 10.85 -3.50
N LEU A 166 2.54 10.09 -4.59
CA LEU A 166 1.38 9.49 -5.28
C LEU A 166 0.67 8.46 -4.40
N PHE A 167 1.39 7.62 -3.67
CA PHE A 167 0.78 6.70 -2.69
C PHE A 167 0.10 7.47 -1.55
N SER A 168 0.66 8.60 -1.12
CA SER A 168 0.01 9.46 -0.12
C SER A 168 -1.32 10.01 -0.63
N VAL A 169 -1.36 10.47 -1.87
CA VAL A 169 -2.59 10.91 -2.55
C VAL A 169 -3.57 9.74 -2.67
N HIS A 170 -3.12 8.55 -3.06
CA HIS A 170 -3.95 7.36 -3.16
C HIS A 170 -4.62 7.00 -1.82
N ILE A 171 -3.85 7.00 -0.71
CA ILE A 171 -4.37 6.74 0.64
C ILE A 171 -5.44 7.77 1.02
N LEU A 172 -5.22 9.06 0.73
CA LEU A 172 -6.17 10.12 1.04
C LEU A 172 -7.42 10.07 0.15
N LEU A 173 -7.29 9.66 -1.11
CA LEU A 173 -8.42 9.43 -2.01
C LEU A 173 -9.29 8.26 -1.56
N ILE A 174 -8.67 7.15 -1.13
CA ILE A 174 -9.40 6.03 -0.53
C ILE A 174 -10.19 6.51 0.69
N ASP A 175 -9.56 7.23 1.61
CA ASP A 175 -10.24 7.79 2.80
C ASP A 175 -11.44 8.67 2.41
N ARG A 176 -11.30 9.46 1.35
CA ARG A 176 -12.38 10.34 0.85
C ARG A 176 -13.55 9.58 0.25
N PHE A 177 -13.29 8.53 -0.52
CA PHE A 177 -14.31 7.86 -1.32
C PHE A 177 -14.94 6.63 -0.64
N ILE A 178 -14.17 5.90 0.17
CA ILE A 178 -14.60 4.61 0.73
C ILE A 178 -15.84 4.67 1.63
N PRO A 179 -16.16 5.77 2.35
CA PRO A 179 -17.41 5.88 3.10
C PRO A 179 -18.67 5.79 2.23
N GLU A 180 -18.56 6.16 0.95
CA GLU A 180 -19.69 6.28 0.02
C GLU A 180 -19.86 5.07 -0.91
N VAL A 181 -18.87 4.16 -0.95
CA VAL A 181 -18.85 3.04 -1.90
C VAL A 181 -18.57 1.70 -1.22
N ASN A 182 -18.89 0.62 -1.92
CA ASN A 182 -18.52 -0.72 -1.45
C ASN A 182 -17.04 -0.99 -1.71
N ALA A 183 -16.28 -1.33 -0.67
CA ALA A 183 -14.83 -1.52 -0.74
C ALA A 183 -14.41 -2.62 -1.72
N VAL A 184 -15.14 -3.73 -1.81
CA VAL A 184 -14.82 -4.86 -2.71
C VAL A 184 -15.05 -4.46 -4.17
N GLN A 185 -16.17 -3.79 -4.46
CA GLN A 185 -16.46 -3.29 -5.81
C GLN A 185 -15.45 -2.22 -6.23
N PHE A 186 -15.10 -1.31 -5.32
CA PHE A 186 -14.09 -0.29 -5.53
C PHE A 186 -12.73 -0.94 -5.86
N SER A 187 -12.27 -1.90 -5.04
CA SER A 187 -10.99 -2.59 -5.26
C SER A 187 -10.97 -3.35 -6.58
N CYS A 188 -12.05 -4.09 -6.91
CA CYS A 188 -12.18 -4.79 -8.18
C CYS A 188 -12.01 -3.85 -9.38
N LEU A 189 -12.71 -2.72 -9.37
CA LEU A 189 -12.68 -1.75 -10.48
C LEU A 189 -11.36 -0.98 -10.56
N GLN A 190 -10.78 -0.56 -9.44
CA GLN A 190 -9.48 0.14 -9.47
C GLN A 190 -8.37 -0.77 -9.99
N PHE A 191 -8.38 -2.07 -9.64
CA PHE A 191 -7.39 -3.02 -10.17
C PHE A 191 -7.61 -3.28 -11.65
N PHE A 192 -8.87 -3.34 -12.10
CA PHE A 192 -9.16 -3.43 -13.53
C PHE A 192 -8.59 -2.24 -14.30
N VAL A 193 -8.84 -1.01 -13.83
CA VAL A 193 -8.31 0.22 -14.45
C VAL A 193 -6.78 0.20 -14.46
N CYS A 194 -6.15 -0.04 -13.31
CA CYS A 194 -4.70 -0.11 -13.19
C CYS A 194 -4.12 -1.19 -14.09
N GLY A 195 -4.71 -2.39 -14.10
CA GLY A 195 -4.27 -3.52 -14.90
C GLY A 195 -4.38 -3.26 -16.39
N VAL A 196 -5.50 -2.70 -16.87
CA VAL A 196 -5.70 -2.35 -18.29
C VAL A 196 -4.66 -1.33 -18.74
N ILE A 197 -4.42 -0.28 -17.97
CA ILE A 197 -3.40 0.74 -18.30
C ILE A 197 -2.02 0.08 -18.42
N ASN A 198 -1.63 -0.74 -17.43
CA ASN A 198 -0.33 -1.43 -17.46
C ASN A 198 -0.22 -2.41 -18.65
N ILE A 199 -1.28 -3.14 -19.00
CA ILE A 199 -1.27 -4.04 -20.18
C ILE A 199 -1.09 -3.25 -21.48
N ILE A 200 -1.69 -2.08 -21.61
CA ILE A 200 -1.46 -1.20 -22.75
C ILE A 200 0.02 -0.79 -22.82
N PHE A 201 0.59 -0.35 -21.71
CA PHE A 201 2.01 0.01 -21.65
C PHE A 201 2.94 -1.20 -21.85
N MET A 202 2.57 -2.40 -21.38
CA MET A 202 3.28 -3.64 -21.62
C MET A 202 3.50 -3.88 -23.12
N PHE A 203 2.44 -3.78 -23.93
CA PHE A 203 2.56 -3.96 -25.38
C PHE A 203 3.34 -2.86 -26.10
N ILE A 204 3.48 -1.67 -25.50
CA ILE A 204 4.22 -0.54 -26.08
C ILE A 204 5.70 -0.59 -25.69
N LEU A 205 6.01 -0.96 -24.44
CA LEU A 205 7.33 -0.76 -23.84
C LEU A 205 8.11 -2.06 -23.61
N GLU A 206 7.44 -3.16 -23.25
CA GLU A 206 8.10 -4.38 -22.79
C GLU A 206 7.95 -5.57 -23.76
N ASN A 207 6.79 -5.78 -24.32
CA ASN A 207 6.49 -6.82 -25.33
C ASN A 207 6.96 -8.25 -24.94
N PRO A 208 6.61 -8.77 -23.74
CA PRO A 208 7.11 -10.05 -23.26
C PRO A 208 6.59 -11.22 -24.11
N SER A 209 7.40 -12.27 -24.27
CA SER A 209 6.94 -13.51 -24.87
C SER A 209 6.03 -14.29 -23.92
N PHE A 210 5.16 -15.14 -24.47
CA PHE A 210 4.30 -15.99 -23.66
C PHE A 210 5.08 -16.94 -22.73
N GLU A 211 6.24 -17.44 -23.18
CA GLU A 211 7.10 -18.32 -22.36
C GLU A 211 7.66 -17.59 -21.15
N VAL A 212 8.03 -16.32 -21.27
CA VAL A 212 8.48 -15.48 -20.16
C VAL A 212 7.34 -15.25 -19.17
N ILE A 213 6.12 -14.94 -19.62
CA ILE A 213 4.94 -14.82 -18.75
C ILE A 213 4.68 -16.13 -18.01
N LYS A 214 4.76 -17.28 -18.71
CA LYS A 214 4.54 -18.60 -18.14
C LYS A 214 5.58 -18.95 -17.06
N SER A 215 6.85 -18.61 -17.26
CA SER A 215 7.90 -18.83 -16.26
C SER A 215 7.65 -18.05 -14.95
N CYS A 216 7.00 -16.90 -15.05
CA CYS A 216 6.63 -16.03 -13.92
C CYS A 216 5.22 -16.31 -13.34
N ALA A 217 4.54 -17.38 -13.80
CA ALA A 217 3.14 -17.65 -13.44
C ALA A 217 2.92 -17.74 -11.92
N VAL A 218 3.80 -18.42 -11.17
CA VAL A 218 3.66 -18.61 -9.71
C VAL A 218 3.75 -17.28 -8.98
N PRO A 219 4.76 -16.42 -9.17
CA PRO A 219 4.82 -15.08 -8.60
C PRO A 219 3.61 -14.20 -8.97
N ILE A 220 3.15 -14.23 -10.23
CA ILE A 220 1.99 -13.47 -10.68
C ILE A 220 0.71 -13.93 -9.97
N ILE A 221 0.47 -15.25 -9.91
CA ILE A 221 -0.72 -15.82 -9.28
C ILE A 221 -0.71 -15.50 -7.78
N TYR A 222 0.40 -15.72 -7.10
CA TYR A 222 0.51 -15.40 -5.68
C TYR A 222 0.25 -13.91 -5.42
N SER A 223 0.93 -13.02 -6.12
CA SER A 223 0.76 -11.58 -5.96
C SER A 223 -0.64 -11.10 -6.33
N GLY A 224 -1.24 -11.66 -7.39
CA GLY A 224 -2.60 -11.34 -7.80
C GLY A 224 -3.67 -11.78 -6.80
N LEU A 225 -3.53 -12.99 -6.23
CA LEU A 225 -4.47 -13.52 -5.24
C LEU A 225 -4.29 -12.84 -3.87
N PHE A 226 -3.07 -12.85 -3.34
CA PHE A 226 -2.81 -12.41 -1.97
C PHE A 226 -2.56 -10.92 -1.89
N ALA A 227 -1.55 -10.38 -2.58
CA ALA A 227 -1.23 -8.97 -2.45
C ALA A 227 -2.34 -8.07 -3.03
N CYS A 228 -2.88 -8.38 -4.22
CA CYS A 228 -3.97 -7.61 -4.82
C CYS A 228 -5.33 -8.05 -4.25
N GLY A 229 -5.71 -9.33 -4.44
CA GLY A 229 -7.03 -9.81 -4.06
C GLY A 229 -7.35 -9.63 -2.57
N ILE A 230 -6.42 -9.92 -1.68
CA ILE A 230 -6.60 -9.77 -0.24
C ILE A 230 -6.04 -8.43 0.25
N GLY A 231 -4.74 -8.16 0.10
CA GLY A 231 -4.05 -7.03 0.70
C GLY A 231 -4.65 -5.68 0.32
N TYR A 232 -4.67 -5.35 -0.97
CA TYR A 232 -5.26 -4.09 -1.46
C TYR A 232 -6.78 -3.99 -1.29
N THR A 233 -7.50 -5.09 -1.05
CA THR A 233 -8.93 -5.05 -0.70
C THR A 233 -9.13 -4.79 0.79
N LEU A 234 -8.27 -5.34 1.64
CA LEU A 234 -8.31 -5.07 3.08
C LEU A 234 -7.92 -3.63 3.41
N GLN A 235 -7.06 -2.99 2.61
CA GLN A 235 -6.68 -1.58 2.80
C GLN A 235 -7.91 -0.66 2.88
N PRO A 236 -8.77 -0.52 1.86
CA PRO A 236 -9.93 0.35 1.95
C PRO A 236 -10.92 -0.08 3.03
N ILE A 237 -11.06 -1.39 3.31
CA ILE A 237 -11.89 -1.88 4.42
C ILE A 237 -11.33 -1.39 5.76
N GLY A 238 -10.03 -1.46 5.98
CA GLY A 238 -9.36 -1.00 7.19
C GLY A 238 -9.40 0.53 7.32
N GLN A 239 -9.16 1.25 6.23
CA GLN A 239 -9.20 2.72 6.20
C GLN A 239 -10.61 3.28 6.50
N LYS A 240 -11.67 2.53 6.26
CA LYS A 240 -13.01 2.92 6.70
C LYS A 240 -13.12 3.11 8.22
N TYR A 241 -12.23 2.49 8.99
CA TYR A 241 -12.23 2.48 10.47
C TYR A 241 -10.95 3.05 11.08
N ALA A 242 -10.09 3.68 10.30
CA ALA A 242 -8.85 4.29 10.77
C ALA A 242 -8.62 5.61 10.05
N GLU A 243 -8.04 6.58 10.75
CA GLU A 243 -7.62 7.83 10.11
C GLU A 243 -6.47 7.57 9.11
N PRO A 244 -6.39 8.32 7.99
CA PRO A 244 -5.40 8.07 6.93
C PRO A 244 -3.96 8.04 7.43
N THR A 245 -3.61 8.93 8.36
CA THR A 245 -2.26 8.99 8.92
C THR A 245 -1.96 7.76 9.80
N THR A 246 -2.90 7.35 10.64
CA THR A 246 -2.78 6.10 11.41
C THR A 246 -2.69 4.91 10.47
N ALA A 247 -3.49 4.88 9.42
CA ALA A 247 -3.46 3.84 8.40
C ALA A 247 -2.10 3.76 7.71
N SER A 248 -1.52 4.89 7.30
CA SER A 248 -0.20 4.93 6.65
C SER A 248 0.91 4.39 7.55
N ILE A 249 0.93 4.78 8.84
CA ILE A 249 1.93 4.28 9.79
C ILE A 249 1.78 2.76 10.03
N ILE A 250 0.55 2.24 10.11
CA ILE A 250 0.35 0.80 10.29
C ILE A 250 0.75 0.02 9.02
N MET A 251 0.41 0.55 7.85
CA MET A 251 0.75 -0.11 6.58
C MET A 251 2.26 -0.16 6.32
N SER A 252 3.05 0.80 6.85
CA SER A 252 4.51 0.76 6.73
C SER A 252 5.16 -0.47 7.41
N LEU A 253 4.43 -1.21 8.26
CA LEU A 253 4.87 -2.53 8.73
C LEU A 253 5.08 -3.55 7.61
N GLU A 254 4.63 -3.26 6.40
CA GLU A 254 4.91 -4.15 5.25
C GLU A 254 6.40 -4.45 5.11
N SER A 255 7.27 -3.49 5.37
CA SER A 255 8.74 -3.68 5.32
C SER A 255 9.24 -4.58 6.44
N VAL A 256 8.66 -4.48 7.63
CA VAL A 256 8.97 -5.39 8.75
C VAL A 256 8.53 -6.82 8.41
N PHE A 257 7.33 -6.98 7.87
CA PHE A 257 6.86 -8.29 7.43
C PHE A 257 7.64 -8.82 6.23
N ALA A 258 8.08 -7.96 5.30
CA ALA A 258 8.96 -8.35 4.21
C ALA A 258 10.28 -8.94 4.72
N LEU A 259 10.92 -8.30 5.71
CA LEU A 259 12.09 -8.85 6.38
C LEU A 259 11.80 -10.21 7.04
N ILE A 260 10.69 -10.33 7.80
CA ILE A 260 10.32 -11.59 8.44
C ILE A 260 10.14 -12.70 7.41
N PHE A 261 9.46 -12.44 6.30
CA PHE A 261 9.30 -13.44 5.24
C PHE A 261 10.59 -13.70 4.45
N GLY A 262 11.47 -12.70 4.30
CA GLY A 262 12.83 -12.88 3.76
C GLY A 262 13.64 -13.88 4.60
N ILE A 263 13.63 -13.71 5.92
CA ILE A 263 14.29 -14.66 6.85
C ILE A 263 13.65 -16.06 6.76
N LEU A 264 12.33 -16.15 6.79
CA LEU A 264 11.63 -17.43 6.84
C LEU A 264 11.67 -18.22 5.52
N ILE A 265 11.63 -17.53 4.38
CA ILE A 265 11.51 -18.16 3.06
C ILE A 265 12.85 -18.20 2.34
N LEU A 266 13.62 -17.09 2.39
CA LEU A 266 14.88 -16.94 1.68
C LEU A 266 16.11 -17.23 2.57
N HIS A 267 15.86 -17.46 3.88
CA HIS A 267 16.92 -17.69 4.89
C HIS A 267 17.96 -16.55 4.97
N GLU A 268 17.50 -15.32 4.75
CA GLU A 268 18.36 -14.13 4.86
C GLU A 268 18.80 -13.92 6.30
N PRO A 269 20.08 -13.56 6.54
CA PRO A 269 20.54 -13.25 7.89
C PRO A 269 19.91 -11.94 8.38
N ILE A 270 19.53 -11.87 9.65
CA ILE A 270 19.07 -10.63 10.29
C ILE A 270 20.22 -9.94 11.02
N SER A 271 20.36 -8.66 10.85
CA SER A 271 21.28 -7.81 11.62
C SER A 271 20.64 -7.24 12.87
N LEU A 272 21.45 -6.80 13.83
CA LEU A 272 20.95 -6.19 15.07
C LEU A 272 20.20 -4.88 14.79
N HIS A 273 20.63 -4.08 13.83
CA HIS A 273 19.98 -2.81 13.49
C HIS A 273 18.62 -3.02 12.82
N GLU A 274 18.46 -4.05 11.98
CA GLU A 274 17.16 -4.42 11.39
C GLU A 274 16.18 -4.86 12.48
N LEU A 275 16.64 -5.68 13.45
CA LEU A 275 15.81 -6.09 14.58
C LEU A 275 15.37 -4.88 15.43
N LEU A 276 16.28 -3.95 15.72
CA LEU A 276 15.96 -2.72 16.44
C LEU A 276 14.99 -1.84 15.66
N GLY A 277 15.18 -1.72 14.34
CA GLY A 277 14.26 -1.02 13.45
C GLY A 277 12.83 -1.56 13.54
N CYS A 278 12.68 -2.89 13.47
CA CYS A 278 11.38 -3.55 13.64
C CYS A 278 10.73 -3.24 14.99
N ILE A 279 11.49 -3.35 16.10
CA ILE A 279 10.97 -3.08 17.44
C ILE A 279 10.49 -1.63 17.56
N ILE A 280 11.26 -0.66 17.03
CA ILE A 280 10.91 0.76 17.03
C ILE A 280 9.63 1.03 16.23
N MET A 281 9.49 0.42 15.05
CA MET A 281 8.29 0.56 14.24
C MET A 281 7.04 0.00 14.94
N PHE A 282 7.13 -1.19 15.54
CA PHE A 282 6.03 -1.74 16.34
C PHE A 282 5.69 -0.85 17.54
N ALA A 283 6.70 -0.29 18.24
CA ALA A 283 6.47 0.63 19.35
C ALA A 283 5.72 1.90 18.89
N ALA A 284 6.08 2.48 17.74
CA ALA A 284 5.39 3.63 17.16
C ALA A 284 3.91 3.34 16.89
N ILE A 285 3.59 2.14 16.37
CA ILE A 285 2.22 1.72 16.09
C ILE A 285 1.41 1.50 17.36
N ILE A 286 2.01 0.93 18.40
CA ILE A 286 1.36 0.80 19.72
C ILE A 286 1.09 2.19 20.29
N LEU A 287 2.08 3.08 20.23
CA LEU A 287 1.95 4.44 20.75
C LEU A 287 0.84 5.23 20.07
N ILE A 288 0.70 5.15 18.74
CA ILE A 288 -0.34 5.89 18.02
C ILE A 288 -1.76 5.43 18.39
N GLN A 289 -1.92 4.16 18.77
CA GLN A 289 -3.22 3.59 19.16
C GLN A 289 -3.61 3.89 20.60
N LEU A 290 -2.68 4.35 21.44
CA LEU A 290 -3.01 4.77 22.82
C LEU A 290 -3.92 6.01 22.76
N PRO A 291 -4.89 6.14 23.66
CA PRO A 291 -5.74 7.33 23.72
C PRO A 291 -4.92 8.58 24.01
N ASP A 292 -5.24 9.68 23.32
CA ASP A 292 -4.67 10.98 23.67
C ASP A 292 -5.03 11.33 25.12
N LYS A 293 -4.04 11.76 25.92
CA LYS A 293 -4.32 12.30 27.24
C LYS A 293 -5.26 13.49 27.04
N LYS A 294 -6.48 13.41 27.59
CA LYS A 294 -7.36 14.58 27.66
C LYS A 294 -6.56 15.71 28.33
N VAL A 295 -6.22 16.74 27.59
CA VAL A 295 -5.79 18.00 28.20
C VAL A 295 -6.98 18.43 29.04
N LYS A 296 -6.84 18.40 30.38
CA LYS A 296 -7.82 19.00 31.27
C LYS A 296 -7.88 20.48 30.86
N SER A 297 -8.97 20.89 30.22
CA SER A 297 -9.31 22.31 30.14
C SER A 297 -9.47 22.75 31.61
N ASN A 298 -8.51 23.51 32.09
CA ASN A 298 -8.72 24.31 33.33
C ASN A 298 -9.78 25.34 32.91
N GLU A 299 -11.04 25.07 33.31
CA GLU A 299 -12.05 26.10 33.47
C GLU A 299 -11.72 26.98 34.71
#